data_99bba7f67607c9c7aec960adbcb7f23c
#
_entry.id   99bba7f67607c9c7aec960adbcb7f23c
#
_cell.length_a   1.000
_cell.length_b   1.000
_cell.length_c   1.000
_cell.angle_alpha   90.00
_cell.angle_beta   90.00
_cell.angle_gamma   90.00
#
_symmetry.space_group_name_H-M   'P 1'
#
loop_
_entity.id
_entity.type
_entity.pdbx_description
1 polymer ?
#
loop_
_entity_poly.entity_id
_entity_poly.type
_entity_poly.pdbx_seq_one_letter_code
_entity_poly.pdbx_strand_id
1 'polypeptide(L)'
;MATAKIVQIEWIDAVADSGWEDKTKAAIHHCTTIGFLVDETDEAICLASTWSVDQTNARMHIPKAWIKNRKVISDEASVSKSKGKKSSKVA
;
A
#
# COMPACT_ATOMS: atom_id res chain seq x y z
N MET A 1 8.56 -16.55 12.59
CA MET A 1 7.96 -16.47 11.28
C MET A 1 7.25 -15.16 11.11
N ALA A 2 7.63 -14.41 10.13
CA ALA A 2 7.03 -13.10 9.95
C ALA A 2 5.70 -13.20 9.22
N THR A 3 4.75 -12.42 9.64
CA THR A 3 3.50 -12.27 8.93
C THR A 3 3.40 -10.83 8.46
N ALA A 4 2.69 -10.64 7.39
CA ALA A 4 2.51 -9.32 6.83
C ALA A 4 1.03 -9.00 6.76
N LYS A 5 0.74 -7.75 7.01
CA LYS A 5 -0.62 -7.24 6.89
C LYS A 5 -0.76 -6.67 5.49
N ILE A 6 -1.80 -7.05 4.80
CA ILE A 6 -2.08 -6.49 3.47
C ILE A 6 -3.16 -5.43 3.66
N VAL A 7 -2.87 -4.24 3.20
CA VAL A 7 -3.79 -3.11 3.38
C VAL A 7 -4.07 -2.44 2.05
N GLN A 8 -5.24 -1.82 1.99
CA GLN A 8 -5.64 -0.98 0.87
C GLN A 8 -5.72 0.45 1.38
N ILE A 9 -5.03 1.35 0.72
CA ILE A 9 -5.00 2.75 1.07
C ILE A 9 -5.63 3.54 -0.06
N GLU A 10 -6.65 4.35 0.26
CA GLU A 10 -7.21 5.31 -0.66
C GLU A 10 -6.67 6.66 -0.28
N TRP A 11 -6.01 7.32 -1.20
CA TRP A 11 -5.30 8.55 -0.90
C TRP A 11 -5.39 9.51 -2.06
N ILE A 12 -4.98 10.74 -1.82
CA ILE A 12 -5.01 11.78 -2.84
C ILE A 12 -3.60 12.21 -3.16
N ASP A 13 -3.37 12.54 -4.43
CA ASP A 13 -2.07 12.97 -4.87
C ASP A 13 -2.22 14.23 -5.69
N ALA A 14 -1.11 14.93 -5.85
CA ALA A 14 -1.08 16.15 -6.63
C ALA A 14 -1.20 15.83 -8.11
N VAL A 15 -1.75 16.78 -8.84
CA VAL A 15 -1.79 16.71 -10.30
C VAL A 15 -0.87 17.80 -10.82
N ALA A 16 0.00 17.46 -11.76
CA ALA A 16 0.91 18.42 -12.34
C ALA A 16 0.68 18.45 -13.86
N ASP A 17 0.44 19.64 -14.38
CA ASP A 17 0.26 19.85 -15.81
C ASP A 17 1.40 20.73 -16.28
N SER A 18 2.14 20.27 -17.29
CA SER A 18 3.34 20.97 -17.72
C SER A 18 3.15 21.72 -19.04
N GLY A 19 2.02 21.58 -19.68
CA GLY A 19 1.76 22.26 -20.94
C GLY A 19 0.94 23.53 -20.77
N TRP A 20 0.71 24.20 -21.89
CA TRP A 20 -0.22 25.33 -21.91
C TRP A 20 -1.63 24.78 -22.00
N GLU A 21 -2.47 25.19 -21.08
CA GLU A 21 -3.83 24.66 -20.98
C GLU A 21 -4.82 25.75 -20.66
N ASP A 22 -6.06 25.52 -21.00
CA ASP A 22 -7.12 26.41 -20.60
C ASP A 22 -7.23 26.43 -19.08
N LYS A 23 -7.67 27.55 -18.55
CA LYS A 23 -7.91 27.64 -17.12
C LYS A 23 -9.06 26.71 -16.73
N THR A 24 -8.78 25.82 -15.79
CA THR A 24 -9.78 24.86 -15.36
C THR A 24 -9.84 24.86 -13.84
N LYS A 25 -10.73 24.04 -13.31
CA LYS A 25 -10.83 23.88 -11.87
C LYS A 25 -9.63 23.13 -11.34
N ALA A 26 -9.27 23.44 -10.12
CA ALA A 26 -8.24 22.67 -9.42
C ALA A 26 -8.70 21.22 -9.28
N ALA A 27 -7.74 20.32 -9.36
CA ALA A 27 -8.02 18.88 -9.32
C ALA A 27 -6.97 18.15 -8.51
N ILE A 28 -7.35 16.97 -8.02
CA ILE A 28 -6.42 16.09 -7.33
C ILE A 28 -6.63 14.68 -7.90
N HIS A 29 -5.59 13.86 -7.78
CA HIS A 29 -5.68 12.45 -8.17
C HIS A 29 -6.17 11.64 -6.99
N HIS A 30 -7.17 10.83 -7.25
CA HIS A 30 -7.64 9.84 -6.27
C HIS A 30 -6.95 8.52 -6.60
N CYS A 31 -6.21 8.01 -5.64
CA CYS A 31 -5.38 6.83 -5.85
C CYS A 31 -5.76 5.73 -4.88
N THR A 32 -5.60 4.50 -5.32
CA THR A 32 -5.77 3.33 -4.47
C THR A 32 -4.52 2.49 -4.58
N THR A 33 -3.92 2.18 -3.44
CA THR A 33 -2.74 1.34 -3.39
C THR A 33 -3.00 0.17 -2.47
N ILE A 34 -2.65 -1.01 -2.92
CA ILE A 34 -2.77 -2.23 -2.13
C ILE A 34 -1.38 -2.82 -2.00
N GLY A 35 -1.00 -3.17 -0.78
CA GLY A 35 0.32 -3.74 -0.58
C GLY A 35 0.51 -4.27 0.81
N PHE A 36 1.68 -4.84 1.01
CA PHE A 36 2.10 -5.34 2.31
C PHE A 36 2.56 -4.17 3.17
N LEU A 37 2.06 -4.09 4.38
CA LEU A 37 2.46 -3.03 5.30
C LEU A 37 3.85 -3.33 5.81
N VAL A 38 4.82 -2.49 5.44
CA VAL A 38 6.20 -2.65 5.84
C VAL A 38 6.50 -1.89 7.12
N ASP A 39 6.03 -0.64 7.18
CA ASP A 39 6.32 0.23 8.30
C ASP A 39 5.31 1.35 8.34
N GLU A 40 5.18 1.92 9.50
CA GLU A 40 4.24 3.02 9.71
C GLU A 40 4.79 3.93 10.78
N THR A 41 4.82 5.23 10.47
CA THR A 41 5.20 6.24 11.44
C THR A 41 4.04 7.22 11.60
N ASP A 42 4.25 8.26 12.41
CA ASP A 42 3.22 9.28 12.55
C ASP A 42 2.98 10.04 11.26
N GLU A 43 3.95 10.06 10.37
CA GLU A 43 3.89 10.88 9.18
C GLU A 43 3.59 10.11 7.90
N ALA A 44 3.91 8.82 7.86
CA ALA A 44 3.83 8.07 6.62
C ALA A 44 3.55 6.60 6.86
N ILE A 45 3.03 5.97 5.81
CA ILE A 45 2.88 4.53 5.79
C ILE A 45 3.68 4.00 4.60
N CYS A 46 4.37 2.90 4.79
CA CYS A 46 5.17 2.28 3.74
C CYS A 46 4.57 0.95 3.35
N LEU A 47 4.24 0.81 2.08
CA LEU A 47 3.69 -0.43 1.53
C LEU A 47 4.66 -0.98 0.50
N ALA A 48 4.72 -2.30 0.40
CA ALA A 48 5.53 -2.96 -0.61
C ALA A 48 4.66 -3.85 -1.47
N SER A 49 5.05 -4.00 -2.73
CA SER A 49 4.32 -4.90 -3.62
C SER A 49 4.78 -6.35 -3.47
N THR A 50 5.97 -6.56 -2.90
CA THR A 50 6.52 -7.89 -2.74
C THR A 50 7.11 -8.03 -1.35
N TRP A 51 6.87 -9.18 -0.76
CA TRP A 51 7.32 -9.48 0.59
C TRP A 51 8.00 -10.86 0.56
N SER A 52 9.23 -10.94 1.03
CA SER A 52 9.90 -12.22 1.19
C SER A 52 10.29 -12.39 2.66
N VAL A 53 10.97 -13.47 2.95
CA VAL A 53 11.32 -13.79 4.33
C VAL A 53 12.16 -12.69 4.96
N ASP A 54 13.04 -12.09 4.21
CA ASP A 54 13.98 -11.11 4.76
C ASP A 54 14.01 -9.79 4.03
N GLN A 55 13.24 -9.62 2.98
CA GLN A 55 13.27 -8.39 2.18
C GLN A 55 11.91 -8.01 1.65
N THR A 56 11.77 -6.76 1.27
CA THR A 56 10.61 -6.26 0.56
C THR A 56 11.09 -5.55 -0.69
N ASN A 57 10.19 -5.38 -1.65
CA ASN A 57 10.53 -4.77 -2.92
C ASN A 57 9.41 -3.84 -3.37
N ALA A 58 9.78 -2.87 -4.19
CA ALA A 58 8.82 -1.92 -4.76
C ALA A 58 8.01 -1.24 -3.68
N ARG A 59 8.70 -0.53 -2.81
CA ARG A 59 8.06 0.14 -1.69
C ARG A 59 7.56 1.52 -2.10
N MET A 60 6.41 1.88 -1.55
CA MET A 60 5.84 3.21 -1.72
C MET A 60 5.57 3.81 -0.35
N HIS A 61 5.99 5.04 -0.18
CA HIS A 61 5.78 5.78 1.07
C HIS A 61 4.68 6.81 0.83
N ILE A 62 3.60 6.71 1.59
CA ILE A 62 2.44 7.59 1.42
C ILE A 62 2.31 8.46 2.66
N PRO A 63 2.29 9.80 2.50
CA PRO A 63 2.08 10.68 3.64
C PRO A 63 0.72 10.43 4.27
N LYS A 64 0.67 10.31 5.57
CA LYS A 64 -0.60 10.04 6.23
C LYS A 64 -1.61 11.16 6.05
N ALA A 65 -1.13 12.39 5.89
CA ALA A 65 -2.04 13.50 5.65
C ALA A 65 -2.82 13.38 4.34
N TRP A 66 -2.32 12.57 3.41
CA TRP A 66 -2.96 12.38 2.11
C TRP A 66 -3.90 11.19 2.08
N ILE A 67 -3.98 10.42 3.15
CA ILE A 67 -4.80 9.21 3.19
C ILE A 67 -6.23 9.57 3.52
N LYS A 68 -7.14 9.10 2.68
CA LYS A 68 -8.58 9.33 2.89
C LYS A 68 -9.23 8.14 3.57
N ASN A 69 -8.78 6.94 3.29
CA ASN A 69 -9.38 5.75 3.85
C ASN A 69 -8.36 4.61 3.84
N ARG A 70 -8.55 3.70 4.76
CA ARG A 70 -7.63 2.60 4.95
C ARG A 70 -8.44 1.36 5.32
N LYS A 71 -8.09 0.25 4.70
CA LYS A 71 -8.80 -0.99 4.91
C LYS A 71 -7.81 -2.13 5.01
N VAL A 72 -7.94 -2.95 6.05
CA VAL A 72 -7.11 -4.14 6.18
C VAL A 72 -7.75 -5.24 5.35
N ILE A 73 -7.00 -5.76 4.39
CA ILE A 73 -7.48 -6.85 3.55
C ILE A 73 -7.17 -8.18 4.19
N SER A 74 -5.98 -8.31 4.78
CA SER A 74 -5.60 -9.53 5.46
C SER A 74 -4.63 -9.19 6.56
N ASP A 75 -4.90 -9.67 7.75
CA ASP A 75 -4.03 -9.46 8.90
C ASP A 75 -2.90 -10.46 8.94
N GLU A 76 -3.00 -11.53 8.19
CA GLU A 76 -2.06 -12.61 8.31
C GLU A 76 -1.68 -13.17 6.97
N ALA A 77 -1.22 -12.29 6.12
CA ALA A 77 -0.67 -12.76 4.88
C ALA A 77 0.62 -13.47 5.22
N SER A 78 0.55 -14.75 5.27
CA SER A 78 1.65 -15.54 5.72
C SER A 78 2.51 -15.93 4.58
N VAL A 79 3.25 -15.00 4.09
CA VAL A 79 4.07 -15.30 2.94
C VAL A 79 5.26 -16.16 3.26
N SER A 80 5.63 -16.23 4.51
CA SER A 80 6.74 -17.06 4.89
C SER A 80 6.35 -18.40 5.41
N LYS A 81 5.06 -18.67 5.54
CA LYS A 81 4.62 -19.97 5.93
C LYS A 81 4.39 -20.74 4.74
N SER A 82 4.91 -21.53 4.53
CA SER A 82 4.52 -22.26 3.42
C SER A 82 3.84 -23.45 3.81
N LYS A 83 3.44 -23.54 4.13
CA LYS A 83 3.05 -24.39 4.51
C LYS A 83 2.09 -24.66 4.48
N GLY A 84 2.00 -24.79 4.26
CA GLY A 84 1.27 -25.04 4.22
C GLY A 84 0.58 -25.20 4.69
N LYS A 85 0.22 -25.20 4.99
CA LYS A 85 -0.48 -25.43 5.33
C LYS A 85 -1.36 -25.28 5.11
N LYS A 86 -1.43 -25.14 4.94
CA LYS A 86 -2.24 -25.03 4.85
C LYS A 86 -2.79 -24.88 4.20
N SER A 87 -2.59 -24.92 3.83
CA SER A 87 -3.02 -24.70 3.37
C SER A 87 -3.51 -24.73 2.92
N SER A 88 -3.52 -24.60 2.81
CA SER A 88 -4.03 -24.52 2.55
C SER A 88 -4.64 -24.21 2.24
N LYS A 89 -4.80 -23.84 2.37
CA LYS A 89 -5.32 -23.52 2.14
C LYS A 89 -5.54 -23.01 1.43
N VAL A 90 -5.14 -22.76 1.09
CA VAL A 90 -5.09 -22.51 0.44
C VAL A 90 -5.16 -22.64 0.12
N ALA A 91 -5.24 -22.64 0.04
CA ALA A 91 -5.22 -22.96 -0.21
C ALA A 91 -5.27 -22.97 -0.18
#